data_124f86403ff7cda6bf538a8fe4e0ad80
#
_entry.id   124f86403ff7cda6bf538a8fe4e0ad80
#
_cell.length_a   1.000
_cell.length_b   1.000
_cell.length_c   1.000
_cell.angle_alpha   90.00
_cell.angle_beta   90.00
_cell.angle_gamma   90.00
#
_symmetry.space_group_name_H-M   'P 1'
#
loop_
_entity.id
_entity.type
_entity.pdbx_description
1 polymer ?
#
loop_
_entity_poly.entity_id
_entity_poly.type
_entity_poly.pdbx_seq_one_letter_code
_entity_poly.pdbx_strand_id
1 'polypeptide(L)'
;MKKNRKLGLAVLIPVTAILLGIVVSSLLIALTGVSPLKAFGVLVSGAFGVSGKVWPLWITLGQATPLILTGLAATYAFRVGIFCIAQEGQYVFGAIMAAWLGVSLDWPPILLIPFVMLMSMCIGGLYGLIPAVLKVKLGVNEIISSIMLNNISTLALEYLVAFPLRADAGQKAQSAVLPRSMWLPQFINGSRWGVSFVIAITIIIISYYYIWKTPKGYELRMVGQAPQFARYGGLKSDNIVLRTMFISGGIAGLAGCLEVLGNYHRIMTGFSSGLGFDGLSVAMLGGSHPVGVVVVAILLAGIRQGAQLGLQINLKIPRELGGVLIALVILFIATENIYKPALEKIYNRTIDLGRRWKENRTLKKTIPVCSTGASSSAGVADSSVSSGMSGSSGSSGSSGGSDGSETKADSTINGAGDVK
;
A
#
# COMPACT_ATOMS: atom_id res chain seq x y z
N MET A 1 24.26 -1.63 -15.14
CA MET A 1 23.08 -1.31 -16.00
C MET A 1 21.80 -2.02 -15.55
N LYS A 2 21.78 -3.31 -15.20
CA LYS A 2 20.56 -4.02 -14.69
C LYS A 2 19.97 -3.45 -13.40
N LYS A 3 20.77 -2.88 -12.49
CA LYS A 3 20.32 -2.31 -11.21
C LYS A 3 19.53 -1.00 -11.38
N ASN A 4 20.00 -0.12 -12.27
CA ASN A 4 19.30 1.14 -12.58
C ASN A 4 17.99 0.90 -13.36
N ARG A 5 17.93 -0.18 -14.14
CA ARG A 5 16.72 -0.60 -14.88
C ARG A 5 15.61 -1.08 -13.93
N LYS A 6 15.96 -1.86 -12.89
CA LYS A 6 15.02 -2.29 -11.85
C LYS A 6 14.52 -1.11 -11.01
N LEU A 7 15.37 -0.13 -10.73
CA LEU A 7 14.99 1.05 -9.97
C LEU A 7 14.03 1.96 -10.76
N GLY A 8 14.27 2.14 -12.06
CA GLY A 8 13.38 2.92 -12.94
C GLY A 8 12.00 2.29 -13.07
N LEU A 9 11.92 0.95 -13.22
CA LEU A 9 10.65 0.23 -13.25
C LEU A 9 9.90 0.30 -11.92
N ALA A 10 10.61 0.18 -10.80
CA ALA A 10 10.01 0.25 -9.47
C ALA A 10 9.33 1.60 -9.16
N VAL A 11 9.78 2.68 -9.79
CA VAL A 11 9.14 4.01 -9.68
C VAL A 11 8.07 4.22 -10.76
N LEU A 12 8.28 3.68 -11.96
CA LEU A 12 7.36 3.88 -13.09
C LEU A 12 5.99 3.22 -12.83
N ILE A 13 5.97 2.04 -12.22
CA ILE A 13 4.75 1.27 -11.98
C ILE A 13 3.78 2.03 -11.05
N PRO A 14 4.17 2.50 -9.84
CA PRO A 14 3.30 3.31 -8.99
C PRO A 14 2.85 4.62 -9.66
N VAL A 15 3.74 5.27 -10.41
CA VAL A 15 3.42 6.53 -11.11
C VAL A 15 2.37 6.30 -12.18
N THR A 16 2.47 5.22 -12.97
CA THR A 16 1.45 4.91 -14.00
C THR A 16 0.12 4.51 -13.39
N ALA A 17 0.12 3.84 -12.24
CA ALA A 17 -1.10 3.51 -11.50
C ALA A 17 -1.83 4.77 -11.03
N ILE A 18 -1.08 5.71 -10.46
CA ILE A 18 -1.62 7.01 -10.02
C ILE A 18 -2.17 7.78 -11.24
N LEU A 19 -1.44 7.81 -12.35
CA LEU A 19 -1.90 8.48 -13.58
C LEU A 19 -3.19 7.85 -14.12
N LEU A 20 -3.30 6.52 -14.17
CA LEU A 20 -4.51 5.82 -14.56
C LEU A 20 -5.67 6.12 -13.60
N GLY A 21 -5.42 6.10 -12.31
CA GLY A 21 -6.38 6.51 -11.29
C GLY A 21 -6.88 7.95 -11.51
N ILE A 22 -5.98 8.87 -11.81
CA ILE A 22 -6.30 10.27 -12.11
C ILE A 22 -7.14 10.38 -13.39
N VAL A 23 -6.81 9.66 -14.45
CA VAL A 23 -7.56 9.69 -15.74
C VAL A 23 -8.99 9.19 -15.54
N VAL A 24 -9.18 8.03 -14.87
CA VAL A 24 -10.52 7.50 -14.63
C VAL A 24 -11.30 8.39 -13.67
N SER A 25 -10.65 8.94 -12.66
CA SER A 25 -11.24 9.90 -11.73
C SER A 25 -11.66 11.20 -12.46
N SER A 26 -10.88 11.64 -13.45
CA SER A 26 -11.23 12.83 -14.25
C SER A 26 -12.50 12.61 -15.08
N LEU A 27 -12.70 11.38 -15.57
CA LEU A 27 -13.93 11.02 -16.29
C LEU A 27 -15.16 11.09 -15.37
N LEU A 28 -15.04 10.58 -14.14
CA LEU A 28 -16.12 10.66 -13.13
C LEU A 28 -16.42 12.10 -12.72
N ILE A 29 -15.39 12.93 -12.54
CA ILE A 29 -15.58 14.35 -12.22
C ILE A 29 -16.24 15.08 -13.41
N ALA A 30 -15.89 14.76 -14.64
CA ALA A 30 -16.52 15.34 -15.82
C ALA A 30 -18.03 15.06 -15.86
N LEU A 31 -18.49 13.90 -15.39
CA LEU A 31 -19.91 13.56 -15.28
C LEU A 31 -20.66 14.47 -14.29
N THR A 32 -19.97 15.09 -13.32
CA THR A 32 -20.56 16.07 -12.40
C THR A 32 -20.68 17.49 -12.99
N GLY A 33 -20.30 17.68 -14.25
CA GLY A 33 -20.35 18.99 -14.93
C GLY A 33 -19.19 19.93 -14.58
N VAL A 34 -18.21 19.48 -13.80
CA VAL A 34 -17.03 20.28 -13.42
C VAL A 34 -15.84 19.91 -14.32
N SER A 35 -15.10 20.92 -14.79
CA SER A 35 -13.89 20.64 -15.56
C SER A 35 -12.85 19.90 -14.73
N PRO A 36 -12.34 18.73 -15.16
CA PRO A 36 -11.41 17.91 -14.41
C PRO A 36 -10.13 18.65 -14.01
N LEU A 37 -9.63 19.50 -14.90
CA LEU A 37 -8.41 20.28 -14.67
C LEU A 37 -8.57 21.25 -13.49
N LYS A 38 -9.73 21.91 -13.38
CA LYS A 38 -10.05 22.78 -12.22
C LYS A 38 -10.20 21.95 -10.95
N ALA A 39 -10.85 20.79 -11.01
CA ALA A 39 -11.02 19.92 -9.86
C ALA A 39 -9.69 19.42 -9.31
N PHE A 40 -8.75 18.98 -10.16
CA PHE A 40 -7.42 18.58 -9.72
C PHE A 40 -6.58 19.75 -9.20
N GLY A 41 -6.65 20.92 -9.83
CA GLY A 41 -6.01 22.13 -9.32
C GLY A 41 -6.50 22.50 -7.90
N VAL A 42 -7.80 22.42 -7.69
CA VAL A 42 -8.44 22.67 -6.39
C VAL A 42 -8.11 21.55 -5.39
N LEU A 43 -8.03 20.29 -5.81
CA LEU A 43 -7.62 19.18 -4.97
C LEU A 43 -6.17 19.35 -4.48
N VAL A 44 -5.23 19.64 -5.37
CA VAL A 44 -3.83 19.87 -5.01
C VAL A 44 -3.68 21.10 -4.12
N SER A 45 -4.40 22.18 -4.40
CA SER A 45 -4.38 23.39 -3.56
C SER A 45 -4.99 23.13 -2.18
N GLY A 46 -6.03 22.31 -2.08
CA GLY A 46 -6.62 21.87 -0.81
C GLY A 46 -5.75 20.91 -0.03
N ALA A 47 -4.90 20.12 -0.70
CA ALA A 47 -3.97 19.19 -0.08
C ALA A 47 -2.69 19.86 0.44
N PHE A 48 -2.03 20.63 -0.41
CA PHE A 48 -0.68 21.15 -0.18
C PHE A 48 -0.58 22.67 -0.06
N GLY A 49 -1.68 23.38 -0.31
CA GLY A 49 -1.70 24.85 -0.21
C GLY A 49 -0.93 25.55 -1.31
N VAL A 50 -1.50 25.61 -2.50
CA VAL A 50 -0.95 26.44 -3.60
C VAL A 50 -1.35 27.90 -3.38
N SER A 51 -0.46 28.85 -3.63
CA SER A 51 -0.65 30.33 -3.49
C SER A 51 -0.37 30.90 -2.10
N GLY A 52 0.71 30.43 -1.43
CA GLY A 52 1.23 31.08 -0.21
C GLY A 52 0.49 30.72 1.09
N LYS A 53 -0.55 29.91 1.04
CA LYS A 53 -1.24 29.42 2.24
C LYS A 53 -0.74 28.01 2.56
N VAL A 54 0.21 27.88 3.47
CA VAL A 54 0.76 26.59 3.93
C VAL A 54 -0.13 25.84 4.93
N TRP A 55 -1.23 26.45 5.36
CA TRP A 55 -2.14 25.86 6.34
C TRP A 55 -2.72 24.49 5.94
N PRO A 56 -3.16 24.23 4.68
CA PRO A 56 -3.62 22.89 4.27
C PRO A 56 -2.56 21.81 4.39
N LEU A 57 -1.29 22.12 4.13
CA LEU A 57 -0.18 21.18 4.27
C LEU A 57 -0.07 20.64 5.71
N TRP A 58 -0.20 21.52 6.70
CA TRP A 58 -0.13 21.12 8.11
C TRP A 58 -1.28 20.19 8.51
N ILE A 59 -2.48 20.44 7.99
CA ILE A 59 -3.62 19.54 8.22
C ILE A 59 -3.38 18.18 7.54
N THR A 60 -2.84 18.18 6.32
CA THR A 60 -2.48 16.93 5.60
C THR A 60 -1.47 16.12 6.37
N LEU A 61 -0.43 16.74 6.94
CA LEU A 61 0.56 16.04 7.77
C LEU A 61 -0.06 15.46 9.04
N GLY A 62 -0.98 16.22 9.67
CA GLY A 62 -1.74 15.70 10.81
C GLY A 62 -2.60 14.47 10.45
N GLN A 63 -3.29 14.50 9.31
CA GLN A 63 -4.08 13.38 8.82
C GLN A 63 -3.22 12.20 8.33
N ALA A 64 -1.98 12.43 7.95
CA ALA A 64 -1.05 11.38 7.60
C ALA A 64 -0.61 10.54 8.82
N THR A 65 -0.66 11.11 10.03
CA THR A 65 -0.19 10.43 11.26
C THR A 65 -0.83 9.06 11.49
N PRO A 66 -2.17 8.91 11.55
CA PRO A 66 -2.78 7.61 11.74
C PRO A 66 -2.52 6.66 10.56
N LEU A 67 -2.47 7.18 9.32
CA LEU A 67 -2.17 6.37 8.12
C LEU A 67 -0.73 5.84 8.11
N ILE A 68 0.22 6.62 8.61
CA ILE A 68 1.62 6.19 8.78
C ILE A 68 1.70 5.01 9.76
N LEU A 69 1.04 5.11 10.90
CA LEU A 69 1.11 4.09 11.94
C LEU A 69 0.33 2.83 11.58
N THR A 70 -0.90 2.95 11.04
CA THR A 70 -1.68 1.80 10.58
C THR A 70 -1.02 1.11 9.38
N GLY A 71 -0.42 1.88 8.46
CA GLY A 71 0.38 1.36 7.36
C GLY A 71 1.66 0.65 7.82
N LEU A 72 2.31 1.17 8.85
CA LEU A 72 3.45 0.51 9.47
C LEU A 72 3.03 -0.80 10.17
N ALA A 73 1.91 -0.80 10.87
CA ALA A 73 1.33 -1.99 11.50
C ALA A 73 1.06 -3.09 10.44
N ALA A 74 0.42 -2.73 9.32
CA ALA A 74 0.19 -3.64 8.21
C ALA A 74 1.52 -4.14 7.59
N THR A 75 2.53 -3.29 7.52
CA THR A 75 3.88 -3.67 7.05
C THR A 75 4.50 -4.78 7.89
N TYR A 76 4.35 -4.75 9.22
CA TYR A 76 4.82 -5.84 10.09
C TYR A 76 4.12 -7.16 9.78
N ALA A 77 2.79 -7.14 9.63
CA ALA A 77 2.00 -8.32 9.29
C ALA A 77 2.41 -8.91 7.92
N PHE A 78 2.57 -8.07 6.89
CA PHE A 78 2.99 -8.52 5.57
C PHE A 78 4.41 -9.08 5.55
N ARG A 79 5.32 -8.50 6.34
CA ARG A 79 6.71 -8.97 6.42
C ARG A 79 6.85 -10.32 7.10
N VAL A 80 5.94 -10.70 7.98
CA VAL A 80 5.91 -12.05 8.60
C VAL A 80 5.11 -13.06 7.76
N GLY A 81 4.53 -12.62 6.63
CA GLY A 81 3.78 -13.48 5.71
C GLY A 81 2.32 -13.69 6.09
N ILE A 82 1.75 -12.79 6.91
CA ILE A 82 0.33 -12.82 7.25
C ILE A 82 -0.39 -11.66 6.57
N PHE A 83 -1.42 -11.98 5.82
CA PHE A 83 -2.31 -10.98 5.24
C PHE A 83 -3.42 -10.64 6.23
N CYS A 84 -3.07 -9.87 7.26
CA CYS A 84 -4.01 -9.47 8.29
C CYS A 84 -4.64 -8.11 7.96
N ILE A 85 -5.97 -8.04 8.05
CA ILE A 85 -6.76 -6.82 7.79
C ILE A 85 -7.30 -6.23 9.11
N ALA A 86 -6.90 -6.76 10.28
CA ALA A 86 -7.45 -6.41 11.59
C ALA A 86 -6.97 -5.05 12.13
N GLN A 87 -6.22 -4.27 11.34
CA GLN A 87 -5.69 -2.97 11.79
C GLN A 87 -6.79 -1.99 12.20
N GLU A 88 -7.97 -2.08 11.56
CA GLU A 88 -9.12 -1.26 11.92
C GLU A 88 -9.59 -1.54 13.34
N GLY A 89 -9.78 -2.82 13.69
CA GLY A 89 -10.16 -3.22 15.04
C GLY A 89 -9.14 -2.87 16.10
N GLN A 90 -7.86 -3.07 15.80
CA GLN A 90 -6.75 -2.72 16.68
C GLN A 90 -6.70 -1.21 16.96
N TYR A 91 -6.89 -0.39 15.93
CA TYR A 91 -6.97 1.06 16.00
C TYR A 91 -8.16 1.51 16.88
N VAL A 92 -9.33 0.91 16.68
CA VAL A 92 -10.55 1.22 17.44
C VAL A 92 -10.37 0.89 18.92
N PHE A 93 -9.87 -0.31 19.25
CA PHE A 93 -9.65 -0.68 20.66
C PHE A 93 -8.58 0.19 21.34
N GLY A 94 -7.54 0.59 20.60
CA GLY A 94 -6.56 1.55 21.10
C GLY A 94 -7.19 2.92 21.41
N ALA A 95 -8.08 3.39 20.57
CA ALA A 95 -8.82 4.64 20.76
C ALA A 95 -9.79 4.56 21.94
N ILE A 96 -10.55 3.46 22.08
CA ILE A 96 -11.46 3.21 23.22
C ILE A 96 -10.67 3.26 24.53
N MET A 97 -9.53 2.57 24.59
CA MET A 97 -8.69 2.53 25.79
C MET A 97 -8.16 3.92 26.15
N ALA A 98 -7.75 4.71 25.15
CA ALA A 98 -7.28 6.07 25.34
C ALA A 98 -8.37 6.99 25.93
N ALA A 99 -9.59 6.90 25.39
CA ALA A 99 -10.71 7.71 25.88
C ALA A 99 -11.16 7.26 27.29
N TRP A 100 -11.26 5.97 27.53
CA TRP A 100 -11.68 5.43 28.82
C TRP A 100 -10.71 5.79 29.94
N LEU A 101 -9.42 5.52 29.77
CA LEU A 101 -8.40 5.83 30.78
C LEU A 101 -8.23 7.35 30.96
N GLY A 102 -8.34 8.10 29.85
CA GLY A 102 -8.19 9.55 29.91
C GLY A 102 -9.30 10.27 30.62
N VAL A 103 -10.48 9.69 30.73
CA VAL A 103 -11.60 10.24 31.51
C VAL A 103 -11.63 9.68 32.93
N SER A 104 -11.19 8.40 33.13
CA SER A 104 -11.35 7.71 34.40
C SER A 104 -10.21 7.96 35.41
N LEU A 105 -9.05 8.42 34.97
CA LEU A 105 -7.87 8.56 35.82
C LEU A 105 -7.47 10.02 35.98
N ASP A 106 -7.46 10.51 37.23
CA ASP A 106 -7.04 11.86 37.62
C ASP A 106 -5.56 11.92 38.00
N TRP A 107 -4.68 11.41 37.13
CA TRP A 107 -3.23 11.45 37.35
C TRP A 107 -2.59 12.69 36.70
N PRO A 108 -1.35 13.07 37.16
CA PRO A 108 -0.62 14.14 36.50
C PRO A 108 -0.41 13.83 35.02
N PRO A 109 -0.61 14.79 34.11
CA PRO A 109 -0.59 14.56 32.64
C PRO A 109 0.72 13.94 32.13
N ILE A 110 1.85 14.30 32.76
CA ILE A 110 3.18 13.81 32.40
C ILE A 110 3.28 12.27 32.58
N LEU A 111 2.60 11.71 33.55
CA LEU A 111 2.59 10.25 33.81
C LEU A 111 1.43 9.58 33.07
N LEU A 112 0.29 10.26 32.99
CA LEU A 112 -0.93 9.72 32.40
C LEU A 112 -0.82 9.51 30.88
N ILE A 113 -0.26 10.47 30.14
CA ILE A 113 -0.13 10.36 28.67
C ILE A 113 0.71 9.15 28.24
N PRO A 114 1.95 8.94 28.74
CA PRO A 114 2.73 7.75 28.40
C PRO A 114 2.06 6.44 28.84
N PHE A 115 1.39 6.45 29.99
CA PHE A 115 0.65 5.29 30.50
C PHE A 115 -0.50 4.91 29.57
N VAL A 116 -1.32 5.87 29.16
CA VAL A 116 -2.44 5.66 28.22
C VAL A 116 -1.92 5.18 26.87
N MET A 117 -0.81 5.73 26.37
CA MET A 117 -0.19 5.26 25.13
C MET A 117 0.27 3.81 25.24
N LEU A 118 0.92 3.45 26.35
CA LEU A 118 1.38 2.08 26.58
C LEU A 118 0.21 1.10 26.68
N MET A 119 -0.85 1.47 27.41
CA MET A 119 -2.05 0.64 27.56
C MET A 119 -2.80 0.47 26.24
N SER A 120 -2.90 1.52 25.45
CA SER A 120 -3.49 1.44 24.09
C SER A 120 -2.66 0.54 23.17
N MET A 121 -1.33 0.58 23.27
CA MET A 121 -0.46 -0.36 22.57
C MET A 121 -0.67 -1.80 23.01
N CYS A 122 -0.78 -2.03 24.32
CA CYS A 122 -1.02 -3.39 24.88
C CYS A 122 -2.36 -3.94 24.39
N ILE A 123 -3.44 -3.19 24.50
CA ILE A 123 -4.78 -3.63 24.07
C ILE A 123 -4.84 -3.86 22.56
N GLY A 124 -4.30 -2.94 21.77
CA GLY A 124 -4.20 -3.13 20.31
C GLY A 124 -3.37 -4.37 19.95
N GLY A 125 -2.25 -4.61 20.68
CA GLY A 125 -1.43 -5.79 20.52
C GLY A 125 -2.13 -7.09 20.90
N LEU A 126 -2.85 -7.12 22.05
CA LEU A 126 -3.66 -8.26 22.47
C LEU A 126 -4.77 -8.57 21.45
N TYR A 127 -5.44 -7.53 20.94
CA TYR A 127 -6.44 -7.71 19.88
C TYR A 127 -5.82 -8.26 18.59
N GLY A 128 -4.62 -7.82 18.24
CA GLY A 128 -3.86 -8.33 17.09
C GLY A 128 -3.39 -9.78 17.26
N LEU A 129 -3.27 -10.28 18.50
CA LEU A 129 -2.95 -11.68 18.76
C LEU A 129 -4.11 -12.62 18.41
N ILE A 130 -5.37 -12.18 18.52
CA ILE A 130 -6.52 -13.06 18.30
C ILE A 130 -6.47 -13.73 16.92
N PRO A 131 -6.40 -13.01 15.77
CA PRO A 131 -6.33 -13.64 14.47
C PRO A 131 -5.05 -14.43 14.24
N ALA A 132 -3.94 -14.02 14.89
CA ALA A 132 -2.68 -14.74 14.80
C ALA A 132 -2.72 -16.10 15.52
N VAL A 133 -3.31 -16.17 16.70
CA VAL A 133 -3.51 -17.41 17.45
C VAL A 133 -4.46 -18.35 16.71
N LEU A 134 -5.55 -17.84 16.17
CA LEU A 134 -6.50 -18.61 15.37
C LEU A 134 -5.81 -19.24 14.14
N LYS A 135 -4.94 -18.47 13.47
CA LYS A 135 -4.17 -19.00 12.34
C LYS A 135 -3.16 -20.05 12.76
N VAL A 136 -2.34 -19.76 13.78
CA VAL A 136 -1.20 -20.60 14.17
C VAL A 136 -1.67 -21.89 14.82
N LYS A 137 -2.67 -21.84 15.72
CA LYS A 137 -3.13 -23.00 16.47
C LYS A 137 -4.25 -23.78 15.81
N LEU A 138 -5.17 -23.09 15.14
CA LEU A 138 -6.39 -23.70 14.59
C LEU A 138 -6.40 -23.72 13.05
N GLY A 139 -5.39 -23.13 12.39
CA GLY A 139 -5.32 -23.09 10.92
C GLY A 139 -6.41 -22.25 10.25
N VAL A 140 -7.13 -21.40 11.01
CA VAL A 140 -8.20 -20.56 10.48
C VAL A 140 -7.63 -19.52 9.52
N ASN A 141 -8.39 -19.19 8.48
CA ASN A 141 -8.00 -18.15 7.54
C ASN A 141 -7.98 -16.78 8.24
N GLU A 142 -6.82 -16.12 8.20
CA GLU A 142 -6.58 -14.84 8.85
C GLU A 142 -7.41 -13.69 8.30
N ILE A 143 -7.78 -13.75 7.02
CA ILE A 143 -8.60 -12.71 6.37
C ILE A 143 -10.00 -12.73 6.95
N ILE A 144 -10.62 -13.91 7.01
CA ILE A 144 -11.98 -14.09 7.53
C ILE A 144 -12.05 -13.68 9.01
N SER A 145 -11.12 -14.19 9.82
CA SER A 145 -11.06 -13.84 11.25
C SER A 145 -10.84 -12.34 11.48
N SER A 146 -10.00 -11.70 10.66
CA SER A 146 -9.74 -10.26 10.75
C SER A 146 -10.97 -9.43 10.39
N ILE A 147 -11.72 -9.78 9.35
CA ILE A 147 -12.94 -9.06 8.96
C ILE A 147 -14.00 -9.18 10.05
N MET A 148 -14.19 -10.39 10.62
CA MET A 148 -15.13 -10.58 11.73
C MET A 148 -14.75 -9.76 12.96
N LEU A 149 -13.46 -9.74 13.31
CA LEU A 149 -12.96 -8.93 14.42
C LEU A 149 -13.16 -7.43 14.18
N ASN A 150 -12.96 -6.93 12.96
CA ASN A 150 -13.22 -5.52 12.64
C ASN A 150 -14.69 -5.16 12.87
N ASN A 151 -15.63 -6.01 12.46
CA ASN A 151 -17.05 -5.79 12.70
C ASN A 151 -17.37 -5.79 14.21
N ILE A 152 -16.79 -6.74 14.96
CA ILE A 152 -16.95 -6.81 16.42
C ILE A 152 -16.39 -5.52 17.07
N SER A 153 -15.25 -5.02 16.62
CA SER A 153 -14.66 -3.78 17.18
C SER A 153 -15.53 -2.55 16.91
N THR A 154 -16.13 -2.46 15.71
CA THR A 154 -17.03 -1.35 15.36
C THR A 154 -18.29 -1.39 16.22
N LEU A 155 -18.92 -2.55 16.36
CA LEU A 155 -20.10 -2.73 17.21
C LEU A 155 -19.77 -2.49 18.69
N ALA A 156 -18.61 -2.95 19.16
CA ALA A 156 -18.14 -2.68 20.51
C ALA A 156 -17.93 -1.17 20.76
N LEU A 157 -17.36 -0.45 19.80
CA LEU A 157 -17.22 1.01 19.87
C LEU A 157 -18.59 1.69 20.01
N GLU A 158 -19.53 1.33 19.11
CA GLU A 158 -20.87 1.93 19.11
C GLU A 158 -21.61 1.66 20.42
N TYR A 159 -21.54 0.44 20.93
CA TYR A 159 -22.11 0.07 22.22
C TYR A 159 -21.49 0.85 23.38
N LEU A 160 -20.15 0.89 23.46
CA LEU A 160 -19.44 1.57 24.55
C LEU A 160 -19.68 3.08 24.56
N VAL A 161 -19.76 3.70 23.38
CA VAL A 161 -20.03 5.13 23.24
C VAL A 161 -21.51 5.47 23.49
N ALA A 162 -22.43 4.52 23.20
CA ALA A 162 -23.85 4.74 23.41
C ALA A 162 -24.28 4.57 24.89
N PHE A 163 -23.58 3.72 25.65
CA PHE A 163 -24.02 3.37 27.03
C PHE A 163 -22.97 3.76 28.08
N PRO A 164 -21.83 3.03 28.31
CA PRO A 164 -21.00 3.26 29.48
C PRO A 164 -20.11 4.52 29.38
N LEU A 165 -19.73 4.92 28.17
CA LEU A 165 -18.87 6.10 27.96
C LEU A 165 -19.63 7.34 27.49
N ARG A 166 -20.97 7.27 27.46
CA ARG A 166 -21.80 8.35 26.96
C ARG A 166 -21.69 9.59 27.84
N ALA A 167 -21.40 10.73 27.20
CA ALA A 167 -21.56 12.01 27.85
C ALA A 167 -23.04 12.46 27.80
N ASP A 168 -23.55 13.03 28.88
CA ASP A 168 -24.98 13.40 29.06
C ASP A 168 -25.47 14.49 28.09
N ALA A 169 -24.61 15.14 27.33
CA ALA A 169 -24.96 16.26 26.46
C ALA A 169 -24.74 15.93 24.97
N GLY A 170 -25.81 15.78 24.21
CA GLY A 170 -25.76 15.83 22.75
C GLY A 170 -26.68 14.87 22.01
N GLN A 171 -27.09 15.25 20.79
CA GLN A 171 -27.91 14.42 19.90
C GLN A 171 -27.17 13.18 19.38
N LYS A 172 -25.83 13.21 19.30
CA LYS A 172 -25.01 12.07 18.87
C LYS A 172 -24.37 11.41 20.07
N ALA A 173 -24.35 10.08 20.08
CA ALA A 173 -23.62 9.34 21.09
C ALA A 173 -22.11 9.62 20.98
N GLN A 174 -21.54 10.19 22.03
CA GLN A 174 -20.13 10.55 22.13
C GLN A 174 -19.65 10.43 23.57
N SER A 175 -18.37 10.12 23.76
CA SER A 175 -17.76 10.09 25.08
C SER A 175 -17.59 11.50 25.66
N ALA A 176 -17.34 11.58 26.96
CA ALA A 176 -16.87 12.80 27.59
C ALA A 176 -15.59 13.30 26.89
N VAL A 177 -15.45 14.64 26.86
CA VAL A 177 -14.24 15.27 26.31
C VAL A 177 -13.09 15.05 27.29
N LEU A 178 -11.93 14.64 26.79
CA LEU A 178 -10.73 14.51 27.60
C LEU A 178 -10.35 15.86 28.23
N PRO A 179 -9.82 15.87 29.47
CA PRO A 179 -9.28 17.05 30.09
C PRO A 179 -8.23 17.73 29.19
N ARG A 180 -8.25 19.05 29.17
CA ARG A 180 -7.31 19.83 28.31
C ARG A 180 -5.84 19.52 28.63
N SER A 181 -5.54 19.11 29.84
CA SER A 181 -4.21 18.70 30.28
C SER A 181 -3.66 17.46 29.54
N MET A 182 -4.54 16.63 28.97
CA MET A 182 -4.18 15.44 28.18
C MET A 182 -4.09 15.69 26.68
N TRP A 183 -4.42 16.89 26.22
CA TRP A 183 -4.32 17.21 24.81
C TRP A 183 -2.87 17.29 24.40
N LEU A 184 -2.51 16.53 23.38
CA LEU A 184 -1.17 16.63 22.83
C LEU A 184 -1.01 18.00 22.17
N PRO A 185 0.09 18.72 22.46
CA PRO A 185 0.31 20.05 21.94
C PRO A 185 0.40 20.04 20.41
N GLN A 186 -0.35 20.95 19.79
CA GLN A 186 -0.30 21.21 18.36
C GLN A 186 0.69 22.37 18.13
N PHE A 187 1.58 22.23 17.16
CA PHE A 187 2.58 23.27 16.86
C PHE A 187 1.97 24.51 16.20
N ILE A 188 0.85 24.34 15.52
CA ILE A 188 0.15 25.42 14.84
C ILE A 188 -1.33 25.35 15.22
N ASN A 189 -1.85 26.40 15.80
CA ASN A 189 -3.25 26.49 16.21
C ASN A 189 -4.19 26.27 15.01
N GLY A 190 -5.15 25.35 15.19
CA GLY A 190 -6.10 24.97 14.14
C GLY A 190 -5.58 23.97 13.09
N SER A 191 -4.33 23.55 13.17
CA SER A 191 -3.80 22.46 12.39
C SER A 191 -3.83 21.16 13.22
N ARG A 192 -3.94 20.02 12.55
CA ARG A 192 -3.82 18.71 13.22
C ARG A 192 -2.35 18.26 13.36
N TRP A 193 -1.41 19.12 13.00
CA TRP A 193 0.01 18.84 13.07
C TRP A 193 0.56 19.17 14.45
N GLY A 194 1.13 18.19 15.11
CA GLY A 194 1.61 18.32 16.47
C GLY A 194 2.55 17.18 16.89
N VAL A 195 2.67 17.00 18.19
CA VAL A 195 3.52 15.96 18.80
C VAL A 195 3.17 14.56 18.32
N SER A 196 1.89 14.28 17.97
CA SER A 196 1.45 13.00 17.41
C SER A 196 2.23 12.62 16.16
N PHE A 197 2.50 13.57 15.25
CA PHE A 197 3.27 13.33 14.04
C PHE A 197 4.75 13.00 14.35
N VAL A 198 5.35 13.71 15.32
CA VAL A 198 6.73 13.44 15.75
C VAL A 198 6.86 12.03 16.33
N ILE A 199 5.89 11.61 17.14
CA ILE A 199 5.83 10.25 17.70
C ILE A 199 5.73 9.22 16.56
N ALA A 200 4.87 9.46 15.57
CA ALA A 200 4.73 8.56 14.42
C ALA A 200 6.05 8.39 13.65
N ILE A 201 6.74 9.49 13.37
CA ILE A 201 8.06 9.45 12.69
C ILE A 201 9.10 8.73 13.56
N THR A 202 9.12 8.96 14.86
CA THR A 202 10.02 8.27 15.78
C THR A 202 9.79 6.75 15.73
N ILE A 203 8.54 6.30 15.73
CA ILE A 203 8.18 4.88 15.64
C ILE A 203 8.59 4.30 14.28
N ILE A 204 8.47 5.06 13.19
CA ILE A 204 8.96 4.64 11.86
C ILE A 204 10.47 4.40 11.90
N ILE A 205 11.25 5.32 12.48
CA ILE A 205 12.71 5.19 12.60
C ILE A 205 13.07 3.96 13.42
N ILE A 206 12.44 3.78 14.58
CA ILE A 206 12.65 2.61 15.45
C ILE A 206 12.30 1.32 14.70
N SER A 207 11.17 1.30 13.98
CA SER A 207 10.71 0.14 13.22
C SER A 207 11.63 -0.17 12.03
N TYR A 208 12.13 0.86 11.34
CA TYR A 208 13.13 0.67 10.30
C TYR A 208 14.39 -0.01 10.86
N TYR A 209 14.92 0.49 11.97
CA TYR A 209 16.07 -0.10 12.62
C TYR A 209 15.77 -1.55 13.08
N TYR A 210 14.62 -1.78 13.73
CA TYR A 210 14.19 -3.09 14.19
C TYR A 210 14.11 -4.11 13.06
N ILE A 211 13.40 -3.79 11.96
CA ILE A 211 13.18 -4.73 10.86
C ILE A 211 14.48 -5.00 10.08
N TRP A 212 15.35 -4.00 9.85
CA TRP A 212 16.50 -4.14 8.96
C TRP A 212 17.83 -4.37 9.66
N LYS A 213 18.00 -3.92 10.89
CA LYS A 213 19.29 -3.90 11.57
C LYS A 213 19.38 -4.85 12.76
N THR A 214 18.27 -5.50 13.18
CA THR A 214 18.30 -6.42 14.34
C THR A 214 18.19 -7.88 13.90
N PRO A 215 18.75 -8.83 14.71
CA PRO A 215 18.58 -10.28 14.50
C PRO A 215 17.11 -10.69 14.46
N LYS A 216 16.29 -10.15 15.38
CA LYS A 216 14.85 -10.42 15.44
C LYS A 216 14.09 -9.98 14.19
N GLY A 217 14.50 -8.85 13.58
CA GLY A 217 13.98 -8.41 12.30
C GLY A 217 14.40 -9.30 11.14
N TYR A 218 15.59 -9.89 11.22
CA TYR A 218 16.02 -10.91 10.25
C TYR A 218 15.16 -12.17 10.34
N GLU A 219 14.94 -12.71 11.55
CA GLU A 219 14.07 -13.86 11.81
C GLU A 219 12.66 -13.63 11.24
N LEU A 220 12.07 -12.46 11.50
CA LEU A 220 10.77 -12.04 11.00
C LEU A 220 10.70 -12.12 9.47
N ARG A 221 11.71 -11.58 8.77
CA ARG A 221 11.77 -11.58 7.30
C ARG A 221 11.99 -12.98 6.73
N MET A 222 12.77 -13.82 7.42
CA MET A 222 13.00 -15.21 7.04
C MET A 222 11.72 -16.04 7.12
N VAL A 223 10.97 -15.92 8.22
CA VAL A 223 9.68 -16.59 8.40
C VAL A 223 8.68 -16.17 7.32
N GLY A 224 8.64 -14.87 6.98
CA GLY A 224 7.71 -14.38 5.97
C GLY A 224 8.06 -14.76 4.53
N GLN A 225 9.35 -14.92 4.21
CA GLN A 225 9.78 -15.26 2.85
C GLN A 225 9.81 -16.77 2.58
N ALA A 226 10.25 -17.56 3.58
CA ALA A 226 10.44 -18.99 3.45
C ALA A 226 10.16 -19.69 4.79
N PRO A 227 8.87 -19.86 5.17
CA PRO A 227 8.51 -20.40 6.50
C PRO A 227 9.01 -21.82 6.73
N GLN A 228 9.07 -22.66 5.70
CA GLN A 228 9.62 -24.01 5.81
C GLN A 228 11.14 -23.99 6.05
N PHE A 229 11.87 -23.17 5.29
CA PHE A 229 13.31 -23.01 5.48
C PHE A 229 13.64 -22.47 6.86
N ALA A 230 12.85 -21.50 7.38
CA ALA A 230 13.01 -20.97 8.71
C ALA A 230 12.84 -22.07 9.79
N ARG A 231 11.88 -22.98 9.63
CA ARG A 231 11.68 -24.12 10.53
C ARG A 231 12.85 -25.11 10.49
N TYR A 232 13.38 -25.45 9.30
CA TYR A 232 14.57 -26.27 9.16
C TYR A 232 15.81 -25.61 9.80
N GLY A 233 15.90 -24.28 9.77
CA GLY A 233 16.93 -23.52 10.45
C GLY A 233 16.74 -23.37 11.99
N GLY A 234 15.75 -24.09 12.58
CA GLY A 234 15.51 -24.12 14.02
C GLY A 234 14.72 -22.91 14.56
N LEU A 235 14.18 -22.05 13.69
CA LEU A 235 13.37 -20.90 14.11
C LEU A 235 11.96 -21.35 14.51
N LYS A 236 11.50 -20.92 15.68
CA LYS A 236 10.12 -21.13 16.15
C LYS A 236 9.17 -20.16 15.43
N SER A 237 8.81 -20.49 14.16
CA SER A 237 8.01 -19.63 13.28
C SER A 237 6.73 -19.12 13.95
N ASP A 238 6.05 -19.98 14.72
CA ASP A 238 4.78 -19.66 15.38
C ASP A 238 4.95 -18.53 16.41
N ASN A 239 6.01 -18.59 17.23
CA ASN A 239 6.29 -17.55 18.23
C ASN A 239 6.70 -16.21 17.56
N ILE A 240 7.40 -16.28 16.42
CA ILE A 240 7.82 -15.09 15.68
C ILE A 240 6.58 -14.42 15.08
N VAL A 241 5.65 -15.20 14.53
CA VAL A 241 4.36 -14.72 14.02
C VAL A 241 3.57 -14.03 15.13
N LEU A 242 3.33 -14.71 16.26
CA LEU A 242 2.56 -14.16 17.38
C LEU A 242 3.17 -12.85 17.90
N ARG A 243 4.48 -12.83 18.12
CA ARG A 243 5.19 -11.65 18.58
C ARG A 243 5.08 -10.49 17.59
N THR A 244 5.21 -10.78 16.30
CA THR A 244 5.10 -9.75 15.25
C THR A 244 3.70 -9.17 15.16
N MET A 245 2.69 -10.01 15.30
CA MET A 245 1.29 -9.57 15.28
C MET A 245 0.92 -8.76 16.53
N PHE A 246 1.53 -9.07 17.71
CA PHE A 246 1.40 -8.24 18.88
C PHE A 246 1.99 -6.84 18.67
N ILE A 247 3.20 -6.76 18.10
CA ILE A 247 3.85 -5.46 17.77
C ILE A 247 3.02 -4.69 16.74
N SER A 248 2.57 -5.36 15.69
CA SER A 248 1.69 -4.78 14.66
C SER A 248 0.43 -4.18 15.28
N GLY A 249 -0.29 -4.98 16.08
CA GLY A 249 -1.49 -4.52 16.77
C GLY A 249 -1.23 -3.39 17.75
N GLY A 250 -0.10 -3.42 18.44
CA GLY A 250 0.31 -2.34 19.33
C GLY A 250 0.52 -1.01 18.61
N ILE A 251 1.17 -1.04 17.46
CA ILE A 251 1.38 0.17 16.63
C ILE A 251 0.04 0.72 16.10
N ALA A 252 -0.87 -0.16 15.66
CA ALA A 252 -2.21 0.25 15.24
C ALA A 252 -3.05 0.81 16.39
N GLY A 253 -2.97 0.18 17.58
CA GLY A 253 -3.63 0.69 18.80
C GLY A 253 -3.11 2.06 19.22
N LEU A 254 -1.79 2.27 19.09
CA LEU A 254 -1.19 3.58 19.32
C LEU A 254 -1.68 4.63 18.32
N ALA A 255 -1.91 4.27 17.05
CA ALA A 255 -2.48 5.18 16.07
C ALA A 255 -3.85 5.69 16.52
N GLY A 256 -4.71 4.79 17.04
CA GLY A 256 -6.01 5.16 17.61
C GLY A 256 -5.90 6.08 18.82
N CYS A 257 -4.97 5.78 19.72
CA CYS A 257 -4.67 6.60 20.88
C CYS A 257 -4.24 8.02 20.48
N LEU A 258 -3.29 8.15 19.57
CA LEU A 258 -2.78 9.45 19.12
C LEU A 258 -3.85 10.28 18.40
N GLU A 259 -4.79 9.62 17.72
CA GLU A 259 -5.90 10.31 17.07
C GLU A 259 -6.88 10.89 18.11
N VAL A 260 -7.13 10.15 19.21
CA VAL A 260 -7.95 10.63 20.32
C VAL A 260 -7.25 11.76 21.10
N LEU A 261 -5.99 11.58 21.47
CA LEU A 261 -5.25 12.57 22.27
C LEU A 261 -4.88 13.83 21.47
N GLY A 262 -4.64 13.68 20.15
CA GLY A 262 -4.13 14.76 19.31
C GLY A 262 -5.18 15.52 18.51
N ASN A 263 -6.26 14.84 18.07
CA ASN A 263 -7.18 15.42 17.10
C ASN A 263 -8.62 15.54 17.60
N TYR A 264 -9.22 14.46 18.07
CA TYR A 264 -10.65 14.46 18.39
C TYR A 264 -10.95 14.77 19.84
N HIS A 265 -10.04 14.46 20.75
CA HIS A 265 -10.16 14.64 22.22
C HIS A 265 -11.39 13.95 22.84
N ARG A 266 -12.03 13.06 22.10
CA ARG A 266 -13.19 12.24 22.47
C ARG A 266 -13.40 11.15 21.43
N ILE A 267 -14.21 10.15 21.75
CA ILE A 267 -14.68 9.17 20.80
C ILE A 267 -16.17 9.43 20.52
N MET A 268 -16.57 9.22 19.27
CA MET A 268 -17.95 9.37 18.80
C MET A 268 -18.34 8.17 17.92
N THR A 269 -19.63 7.96 17.76
CA THR A 269 -20.13 7.00 16.78
C THR A 269 -19.60 7.34 15.38
N GLY A 270 -19.10 6.32 14.65
CA GLY A 270 -18.45 6.53 13.36
C GLY A 270 -17.04 7.12 13.45
N PHE A 271 -16.37 7.03 14.62
CA PHE A 271 -14.98 7.45 14.82
C PHE A 271 -14.03 6.78 13.83
N SER A 272 -14.24 5.51 13.59
CA SER A 272 -13.46 4.74 12.64
C SER A 272 -14.06 4.91 11.25
N SER A 273 -13.41 5.73 10.44
CA SER A 273 -13.78 5.99 9.04
C SER A 273 -12.98 5.15 8.05
N GLY A 274 -12.55 3.94 8.43
CA GLY A 274 -11.77 3.05 7.58
C GLY A 274 -10.26 3.35 7.53
N LEU A 275 -9.73 4.10 8.50
CA LEU A 275 -8.30 4.47 8.55
C LEU A 275 -7.37 3.25 8.65
N GLY A 276 -7.80 2.17 9.31
CA GLY A 276 -7.05 0.92 9.35
C GLY A 276 -7.00 0.21 7.99
N PHE A 277 -8.11 0.24 7.22
CA PHE A 277 -8.13 -0.28 5.85
C PHE A 277 -7.28 0.57 4.91
N ASP A 278 -7.34 1.90 5.03
CA ASP A 278 -6.48 2.79 4.28
C ASP A 278 -4.99 2.53 4.60
N GLY A 279 -4.67 2.21 5.86
CA GLY A 279 -3.32 1.80 6.28
C GLY A 279 -2.83 0.52 5.59
N LEU A 280 -3.72 -0.46 5.37
CA LEU A 280 -3.39 -1.65 4.58
C LEU A 280 -2.95 -1.27 3.16
N SER A 281 -3.71 -0.37 2.53
CA SER A 281 -3.41 0.14 1.20
C SER A 281 -2.09 0.90 1.18
N VAL A 282 -1.81 1.72 2.21
CA VAL A 282 -0.52 2.40 2.39
C VAL A 282 0.64 1.42 2.47
N ALA A 283 0.49 0.31 3.19
CA ALA A 283 1.54 -0.70 3.32
C ALA A 283 1.81 -1.41 1.99
N MET A 284 0.76 -1.76 1.25
CA MET A 284 0.89 -2.40 -0.07
C MET A 284 1.58 -1.47 -1.06
N LEU A 285 1.12 -0.23 -1.17
CA LEU A 285 1.68 0.81 -2.02
C LEU A 285 3.12 1.17 -1.65
N GLY A 286 3.42 1.23 -0.35
CA GLY A 286 4.77 1.48 0.17
C GLY A 286 5.73 0.31 0.01
N GLY A 287 5.31 -0.80 -0.64
CA GLY A 287 6.12 -2.00 -0.84
C GLY A 287 6.51 -2.67 0.48
N SER A 288 5.67 -2.54 1.51
CA SER A 288 5.94 -3.00 2.88
C SER A 288 7.30 -2.52 3.41
N HIS A 289 7.69 -1.29 3.06
CA HIS A 289 8.92 -0.65 3.52
C HIS A 289 8.58 0.61 4.34
N PRO A 290 9.14 0.82 5.56
CA PRO A 290 8.75 1.94 6.43
C PRO A 290 8.86 3.32 5.76
N VAL A 291 9.89 3.56 4.98
CA VAL A 291 10.06 4.84 4.24
C VAL A 291 8.99 4.98 3.15
N GLY A 292 8.68 3.90 2.42
CA GLY A 292 7.61 3.90 1.42
C GLY A 292 6.24 4.19 2.04
N VAL A 293 5.97 3.62 3.22
CA VAL A 293 4.75 3.87 4.00
C VAL A 293 4.58 5.37 4.31
N VAL A 294 5.63 6.07 4.74
CA VAL A 294 5.55 7.52 5.03
C VAL A 294 5.16 8.32 3.79
N VAL A 295 5.84 8.06 2.66
CA VAL A 295 5.59 8.80 1.41
C VAL A 295 4.17 8.58 0.92
N VAL A 296 3.72 7.32 0.90
CA VAL A 296 2.38 6.97 0.44
C VAL A 296 1.30 7.47 1.40
N ALA A 297 1.54 7.40 2.72
CA ALA A 297 0.60 7.92 3.71
C ALA A 297 0.37 9.44 3.55
N ILE A 298 1.44 10.21 3.34
CA ILE A 298 1.33 11.66 3.09
C ILE A 298 0.57 11.92 1.78
N LEU A 299 0.82 11.13 0.74
CA LEU A 299 0.12 11.27 -0.54
C LEU A 299 -1.39 10.98 -0.40
N LEU A 300 -1.76 9.85 0.24
CA LEU A 300 -3.17 9.50 0.45
C LEU A 300 -3.87 10.48 1.40
N ALA A 301 -3.20 10.93 2.47
CA ALA A 301 -3.71 11.99 3.33
C ALA A 301 -3.94 13.29 2.55
N GLY A 302 -3.03 13.63 1.62
CA GLY A 302 -3.17 14.78 0.72
C GLY A 302 -4.40 14.66 -0.18
N ILE A 303 -4.62 13.51 -0.81
CA ILE A 303 -5.81 13.28 -1.65
C ILE A 303 -7.08 13.41 -0.79
N ARG A 304 -7.11 12.80 0.39
CA ARG A 304 -8.25 12.86 1.32
C ARG A 304 -8.55 14.28 1.78
N GLN A 305 -7.52 15.02 2.17
CA GLN A 305 -7.63 16.41 2.59
C GLN A 305 -8.01 17.34 1.43
N GLY A 306 -7.42 17.14 0.26
CA GLY A 306 -7.75 17.87 -0.96
C GLY A 306 -9.20 17.67 -1.39
N ALA A 307 -9.72 16.44 -1.22
CA ALA A 307 -11.12 16.16 -1.47
C ALA A 307 -12.04 16.89 -0.47
N GLN A 308 -11.71 16.88 0.82
CA GLN A 308 -12.52 17.53 1.86
C GLN A 308 -12.48 19.05 1.76
N LEU A 309 -11.31 19.67 1.73
CA LEU A 309 -11.16 21.13 1.69
C LEU A 309 -11.29 21.68 0.27
N GLY A 310 -10.74 20.97 -0.72
CA GLY A 310 -10.73 21.44 -2.09
C GLY A 310 -12.08 21.26 -2.77
N LEU A 311 -12.49 20.02 -2.99
CA LEU A 311 -13.69 19.71 -3.79
C LEU A 311 -14.98 20.11 -3.06
N GLN A 312 -15.11 19.80 -1.78
CA GLN A 312 -16.34 20.04 -1.04
C GLN A 312 -16.58 21.55 -0.79
N ILE A 313 -15.57 22.29 -0.35
CA ILE A 313 -15.73 23.70 0.02
C ILE A 313 -15.77 24.60 -1.22
N ASN A 314 -14.86 24.41 -2.18
CA ASN A 314 -14.73 25.30 -3.32
C ASN A 314 -15.65 24.97 -4.48
N LEU A 315 -15.93 23.69 -4.74
CA LEU A 315 -16.73 23.23 -5.87
C LEU A 315 -18.09 22.65 -5.48
N LYS A 316 -18.41 22.61 -4.17
CA LYS A 316 -19.64 22.01 -3.61
C LYS A 316 -19.88 20.56 -4.05
N ILE A 317 -18.83 19.85 -4.41
CA ILE A 317 -18.88 18.44 -4.81
C ILE A 317 -18.97 17.60 -3.54
N PRO A 318 -19.83 16.57 -3.48
CA PRO A 318 -19.94 15.67 -2.32
C PRO A 318 -18.58 15.09 -1.93
N ARG A 319 -18.28 15.04 -0.63
CA ARG A 319 -17.02 14.52 -0.09
C ARG A 319 -16.81 13.02 -0.43
N GLU A 320 -17.91 12.32 -0.68
CA GLU A 320 -17.94 10.91 -1.04
C GLU A 320 -17.19 10.63 -2.34
N LEU A 321 -17.18 11.59 -3.28
CA LEU A 321 -16.35 11.52 -4.48
C LEU A 321 -14.86 11.49 -4.17
N GLY A 322 -14.42 12.13 -3.09
CA GLY A 322 -13.05 11.99 -2.61
C GLY A 322 -12.71 10.55 -2.20
N GLY A 323 -13.64 9.86 -1.55
CA GLY A 323 -13.53 8.44 -1.25
C GLY A 323 -13.42 7.57 -2.52
N VAL A 324 -14.24 7.88 -3.54
CA VAL A 324 -14.19 7.18 -4.84
C VAL A 324 -12.85 7.41 -5.54
N LEU A 325 -12.31 8.62 -5.50
CA LEU A 325 -10.98 8.93 -6.05
C LEU A 325 -9.88 8.08 -5.38
N ILE A 326 -9.89 8.00 -4.06
CA ILE A 326 -8.95 7.19 -3.29
C ILE A 326 -9.12 5.71 -3.65
N ALA A 327 -10.36 5.20 -3.67
CA ALA A 327 -10.65 3.81 -4.01
C ALA A 327 -10.17 3.44 -5.42
N LEU A 328 -10.33 4.33 -6.40
CA LEU A 328 -9.82 4.13 -7.76
C LEU A 328 -8.30 4.11 -7.82
N VAL A 329 -7.64 5.04 -7.14
CA VAL A 329 -6.17 5.04 -7.04
C VAL A 329 -5.68 3.73 -6.43
N ILE A 330 -6.29 3.29 -5.33
CA ILE A 330 -5.96 2.02 -4.67
C ILE A 330 -6.22 0.84 -5.61
N LEU A 331 -7.34 0.81 -6.32
CA LEU A 331 -7.70 -0.25 -7.27
C LEU A 331 -6.63 -0.37 -8.38
N PHE A 332 -6.23 0.75 -8.99
CA PHE A 332 -5.22 0.72 -10.04
C PHE A 332 -3.85 0.29 -9.52
N ILE A 333 -3.53 0.60 -8.29
CA ILE A 333 -2.28 0.16 -7.68
C ILE A 333 -2.35 -1.32 -7.30
N ALA A 334 -3.46 -1.78 -6.72
CA ALA A 334 -3.65 -3.20 -6.40
C ALA A 334 -3.57 -4.10 -7.65
N THR A 335 -3.97 -3.57 -8.81
CA THR A 335 -3.91 -4.24 -10.11
C THR A 335 -2.55 -4.12 -10.82
N GLU A 336 -1.49 -3.64 -10.15
CA GLU A 336 -0.17 -3.46 -10.79
C GLU A 336 0.35 -4.71 -11.51
N ASN A 337 0.05 -5.90 -11.00
CA ASN A 337 0.49 -7.16 -11.60
C ASN A 337 -0.13 -7.43 -12.98
N ILE A 338 -1.28 -6.82 -13.31
CA ILE A 338 -1.94 -6.98 -14.60
C ILE A 338 -1.25 -6.14 -15.67
N TYR A 339 -0.90 -4.90 -15.38
CA TYR A 339 -0.29 -4.01 -16.38
C TYR A 339 1.24 -3.98 -16.33
N LYS A 340 1.86 -4.53 -15.29
CA LYS A 340 3.32 -4.64 -15.15
C LYS A 340 4.00 -5.27 -16.38
N PRO A 341 3.55 -6.45 -16.91
CA PRO A 341 4.16 -7.04 -18.10
C PRO A 341 4.00 -6.16 -19.34
N ALA A 342 2.89 -5.45 -19.48
CA ALA A 342 2.67 -4.51 -20.57
C ALA A 342 3.60 -3.30 -20.48
N LEU A 343 3.75 -2.71 -19.30
CA LEU A 343 4.69 -1.62 -19.04
C LEU A 343 6.14 -2.02 -19.25
N GLU A 344 6.54 -3.22 -18.81
CA GLU A 344 7.86 -3.75 -19.05
C GLU A 344 8.16 -3.88 -20.54
N LYS A 345 7.19 -4.32 -21.32
CA LYS A 345 7.30 -4.44 -22.79
C LYS A 345 7.45 -3.07 -23.45
N ILE A 346 6.64 -2.09 -23.04
CA ILE A 346 6.70 -0.71 -23.55
C ILE A 346 8.04 -0.06 -23.15
N TYR A 347 8.44 -0.14 -21.90
CA TYR A 347 9.69 0.42 -21.38
C TYR A 347 10.92 -0.16 -22.07
N ASN A 348 10.94 -1.49 -22.29
CA ASN A 348 12.01 -2.17 -23.03
C ASN A 348 12.06 -1.70 -24.49
N ARG A 349 10.90 -1.57 -25.14
CA ARG A 349 10.80 -1.08 -26.51
C ARG A 349 11.31 0.37 -26.66
N THR A 350 11.02 1.22 -25.68
CA THR A 350 11.45 2.63 -25.69
C THR A 350 12.96 2.76 -25.49
N ILE A 351 13.56 1.91 -24.63
CA ILE A 351 15.02 1.89 -24.45
C ILE A 351 15.72 1.35 -25.68
N ASP A 352 15.18 0.31 -26.32
CA ASP A 352 15.76 -0.26 -27.55
C ASP A 352 15.66 0.71 -28.74
N LEU A 353 14.58 1.47 -28.84
CA LEU A 353 14.45 2.58 -29.79
C LEU A 353 15.48 3.69 -29.51
N GLY A 354 15.68 4.07 -28.26
CA GLY A 354 16.68 5.06 -27.85
C GLY A 354 18.11 4.61 -28.11
N ARG A 355 18.41 3.30 -28.00
CA ARG A 355 19.71 2.71 -28.38
C ARG A 355 19.93 2.75 -29.89
N ARG A 356 18.94 2.31 -30.67
CA ARG A 356 19.02 2.36 -32.14
C ARG A 356 19.20 3.79 -32.66
N TRP A 357 18.58 4.77 -31.99
CA TRP A 357 18.73 6.18 -32.35
C TRP A 357 20.12 6.73 -32.02
N LYS A 358 20.74 6.30 -30.91
CA LYS A 358 22.13 6.63 -30.58
C LYS A 358 23.12 5.95 -31.51
N GLU A 359 22.92 4.68 -31.86
CA GLU A 359 23.77 3.94 -32.79
C GLU A 359 23.72 4.57 -34.20
N ASN A 360 22.53 4.94 -34.67
CA ASN A 360 22.39 5.62 -35.97
C ASN A 360 23.00 7.03 -35.95
N ARG A 361 23.05 7.73 -34.82
CA ARG A 361 23.74 9.01 -34.69
C ARG A 361 25.27 8.87 -34.69
N THR A 362 25.80 7.82 -34.10
CA THR A 362 27.23 7.51 -34.11
C THR A 362 27.68 7.05 -35.51
N LEU A 363 26.89 6.21 -36.19
CA LEU A 363 27.16 5.79 -37.56
C LEU A 363 27.14 6.96 -38.54
N LYS A 364 26.23 7.95 -38.40
CA LYS A 364 26.24 9.18 -39.23
C LYS A 364 27.42 10.11 -38.97
N LYS A 365 28.07 10.04 -37.80
CA LYS A 365 29.26 10.82 -37.48
C LYS A 365 30.57 10.15 -37.92
N THR A 366 30.55 8.86 -38.24
CA THR A 366 31.78 8.08 -38.57
C THR A 366 31.92 7.80 -40.07
N ILE A 367 30.97 8.27 -40.89
CA ILE A 367 31.15 8.21 -42.36
C ILE A 367 31.88 9.50 -42.77
N PRO A 368 33.17 9.47 -43.11
CA PRO A 368 33.82 10.62 -43.73
C PRO A 368 33.22 10.77 -45.13
N VAL A 369 32.71 11.96 -45.43
CA VAL A 369 32.38 12.36 -46.77
C VAL A 369 33.65 12.35 -47.59
N CYS A 370 33.87 11.26 -48.35
CA CYS A 370 34.91 11.21 -49.34
C CYS A 370 34.42 12.02 -50.53
N SER A 371 34.74 13.30 -50.53
CA SER A 371 34.69 14.13 -51.73
C SER A 371 35.88 13.78 -52.59
N THR A 372 35.70 12.95 -53.57
CA THR A 372 36.63 12.83 -54.72
C THR A 372 35.92 13.31 -55.94
N GLY A 373 36.28 14.53 -56.29
CA GLY A 373 36.23 14.93 -57.67
C GLY A 373 37.35 14.27 -58.44
N ALA A 374 37.05 13.62 -59.52
CA ALA A 374 37.91 13.50 -60.68
C ALA A 374 37.13 13.06 -61.90
N SER A 375 37.25 13.84 -62.87
CA SER A 375 36.76 13.81 -64.24
C SER A 375 37.36 12.67 -65.05
N SER A 376 36.62 12.32 -66.08
CA SER A 376 36.96 11.98 -67.47
C SER A 376 37.28 10.53 -67.86
N SER A 377 36.58 10.20 -68.87
CA SER A 377 36.92 9.56 -70.15
C SER A 377 36.72 8.04 -70.31
N ALA A 378 35.83 7.75 -71.16
CA ALA A 378 35.87 6.92 -72.36
C ALA A 378 36.23 5.45 -72.25
N GLY A 379 35.42 4.60 -72.83
CA GLY A 379 35.80 3.27 -73.27
C GLY A 379 34.66 2.27 -73.44
N VAL A 380 34.18 2.21 -74.64
CA VAL A 380 33.28 1.21 -75.24
C VAL A 380 33.87 -0.19 -75.19
N ALA A 381 33.04 -1.24 -74.96
CA ALA A 381 33.00 -2.56 -75.60
C ALA A 381 32.16 -3.51 -74.70
N ASP A 382 31.06 -3.86 -75.04
CA ASP A 382 30.44 -4.95 -75.81
C ASP A 382 31.01 -6.35 -75.55
N SER A 383 30.14 -7.29 -75.26
CA SER A 383 30.01 -8.71 -75.55
C SER A 383 29.52 -9.54 -74.32
N SER A 384 28.25 -9.89 -74.26
CA SER A 384 27.64 -11.14 -74.77
C SER A 384 28.12 -12.46 -74.16
N VAL A 385 27.16 -13.29 -73.95
CA VAL A 385 27.15 -14.80 -73.86
C VAL A 385 27.01 -15.34 -72.45
N SER A 386 25.85 -15.79 -72.11
CA SER A 386 25.09 -17.05 -72.25
C SER A 386 25.39 -18.14 -71.23
N SER A 387 24.30 -18.54 -70.65
CA SER A 387 23.84 -19.91 -70.49
C SER A 387 24.53 -20.93 -69.59
N GLY A 388 23.69 -21.68 -68.93
CA GLY A 388 23.89 -23.03 -68.48
C GLY A 388 23.53 -23.23 -67.02
N MET A 389 22.37 -23.64 -66.70
CA MET A 389 21.75 -24.98 -66.75
C MET A 389 22.36 -26.04 -65.86
N SER A 390 21.44 -26.64 -65.10
CA SER A 390 21.45 -28.00 -64.54
C SER A 390 22.23 -28.20 -63.26
N GLY A 391 21.74 -28.94 -62.32
CA GLY A 391 20.74 -29.93 -62.17
C GLY A 391 21.06 -30.80 -61.02
N SER A 392 20.08 -31.38 -60.50
CA SER A 392 19.95 -32.73 -59.90
C SER A 392 20.58 -33.01 -58.55
N SER A 393 19.80 -33.30 -57.59
CA SER A 393 19.19 -34.63 -57.32
C SER A 393 19.97 -35.44 -56.27
N GLY A 394 19.24 -36.03 -55.41
CA GLY A 394 19.50 -37.28 -54.72
C GLY A 394 19.45 -37.16 -53.23
N SER A 395 18.44 -37.56 -52.60
CA SER A 395 17.82 -38.83 -52.30
C SER A 395 18.39 -39.49 -51.06
N SER A 396 17.43 -39.84 -50.26
CA SER A 396 17.22 -41.09 -49.53
C SER A 396 17.98 -41.21 -48.22
N GLY A 397 17.41 -41.75 -47.20
CA GLY A 397 16.37 -42.65 -46.89
C GLY A 397 16.32 -42.78 -45.39
N SER A 398 15.16 -43.07 -44.88
CA SER A 398 14.64 -44.31 -44.34
C SER A 398 15.28 -44.71 -43.02
N SER A 399 14.61 -44.99 -42.04
CA SER A 399 13.60 -45.92 -41.63
C SER A 399 13.69 -46.02 -40.12
N GLY A 400 12.76 -46.23 -39.38
CA GLY A 400 11.82 -47.19 -39.02
C GLY A 400 11.69 -47.10 -37.51
N GLY A 401 10.60 -47.24 -36.96
CA GLY A 401 9.73 -48.30 -36.66
C GLY A 401 9.43 -48.24 -35.20
N SER A 402 8.21 -48.13 -34.91
CA SER A 402 7.26 -49.09 -34.39
C SER A 402 7.29 -49.30 -32.90
N ASP A 403 6.18 -49.15 -32.39
CA ASP A 403 5.18 -49.92 -31.66
C ASP A 403 5.27 -49.67 -30.15
N GLY A 404 4.22 -49.53 -29.44
CA GLY A 404 2.92 -50.07 -29.43
C GLY A 404 2.36 -49.99 -28.02
N SER A 405 1.10 -49.99 -27.98
CA SER A 405 0.07 -50.51 -27.07
C SER A 405 -0.26 -49.61 -25.85
N GLU A 406 -1.40 -48.97 -25.86
CA GLU A 406 -2.71 -49.47 -25.40
C GLU A 406 -2.67 -50.27 -24.09
N THR A 407 -3.29 -49.68 -23.05
CA THR A 407 -4.36 -50.45 -22.34
C THR A 407 -5.27 -49.48 -21.57
N LYS A 408 -6.54 -49.56 -21.90
CA LYS A 408 -7.73 -49.19 -21.13
C LYS A 408 -7.94 -50.16 -19.97
N ALA A 409 -8.53 -49.66 -18.89
CA ALA A 409 -9.59 -50.27 -18.05
C ALA A 409 -9.87 -49.27 -16.94
N ASP A 410 -10.97 -48.59 -16.86
CA ASP A 410 -12.38 -48.95 -16.62
C ASP A 410 -12.59 -49.85 -15.39
N SER A 411 -13.27 -49.28 -14.36
CA SER A 411 -14.33 -49.88 -13.53
C SER A 411 -14.67 -48.97 -12.35
N THR A 412 -15.74 -48.22 -12.48
CA THR A 412 -16.98 -48.31 -11.64
C THR A 412 -16.93 -49.26 -10.45
N ILE A 413 -17.43 -48.77 -9.29
CA ILE A 413 -18.49 -49.34 -8.44
C ILE A 413 -18.57 -48.54 -7.13
N ASN A 414 -19.67 -47.85 -6.95
CA ASN A 414 -20.69 -47.89 -5.91
C ASN A 414 -20.32 -48.34 -4.48
N GLY A 415 -20.83 -47.63 -3.53
CA GLY A 415 -21.02 -48.08 -2.18
C GLY A 415 -21.51 -46.97 -1.24
N ALA A 416 -22.83 -46.86 -1.16
CA ALA A 416 -23.56 -46.14 -0.11
C ALA A 416 -23.33 -46.77 1.26
N GLY A 417 -23.49 -46.01 2.33
CA GLY A 417 -23.52 -46.53 3.69
C GLY A 417 -23.67 -45.45 4.71
N ASP A 418 -24.88 -45.22 5.09
CA ASP A 418 -25.43 -44.46 6.20
C ASP A 418 -24.86 -44.76 7.60
N VAL A 419 -25.27 -43.86 8.53
CA VAL A 419 -25.52 -44.06 9.98
C VAL A 419 -24.31 -43.82 10.93
N LYS A 420 -24.26 -42.71 11.56
CA LYS A 420 -24.80 -42.26 12.85
C LYS A 420 -24.30 -40.86 13.19
#